data_313cb3c133d0f8ef3dead5b1934bb388
#
_entry.id   313cb3c133d0f8ef3dead5b1934bb388
#
_cell.length_a   1.000
_cell.length_b   1.000
_cell.length_c   1.000
_cell.angle_alpha   90.00
_cell.angle_beta   90.00
_cell.angle_gamma   90.00
#
_symmetry.space_group_name_H-M   'P 1'
#
loop_
_entity.id
_entity.type
_entity.pdbx_description
1 polymer ?
#
loop_
_entity_poly.entity_id
_entity_poly.type
_entity_poly.pdbx_seq_one_letter_code
_entity_poly.pdbx_strand_id
1 'polypeptide(L)'
;MTVAVGPTPDSAIAETRAWVERAVIGLNLCPFAKAPQVKGQVRYVVSEARDAGALLAALVDELKRLAETPAGRIETTLLIHPCVLGDFLDFNDFLDLAENAVVELELDGMIQVASFHPHYRFAGSAEDDVANATNRSPYPTLHLLREESIVRAVAAFPQAEAIFEANVATLRQLGTEGWAALQRQCREDASTATTSVHGGE
;
A
#
# COMPACT_ATOMS: atom_id res chain seq x y z
N MET A 1 30.63 11.30 5.91
CA MET A 1 29.57 10.28 5.71
C MET A 1 28.25 11.03 5.70
N THR A 2 27.69 11.24 4.53
CA THR A 2 26.37 11.89 4.38
C THR A 2 25.33 10.86 4.81
N VAL A 3 24.69 11.08 5.95
CA VAL A 3 23.54 10.27 6.35
C VAL A 3 22.47 10.52 5.29
N ALA A 4 22.10 9.50 4.54
CA ALA A 4 20.97 9.61 3.61
C ALA A 4 19.73 9.95 4.45
N VAL A 5 19.26 11.18 4.31
CA VAL A 5 18.01 11.61 4.95
C VAL A 5 16.90 10.81 4.27
N GLY A 6 16.19 9.99 5.04
CA GLY A 6 15.04 9.25 4.54
C GLY A 6 13.96 10.18 3.98
N PRO A 7 12.96 9.64 3.26
CA PRO A 7 11.89 10.47 2.72
C PRO A 7 11.17 11.21 3.85
N THR A 8 10.72 12.42 3.56
CA THR A 8 9.83 13.13 4.50
C THR A 8 8.45 12.48 4.47
N PRO A 9 7.64 12.60 5.55
CA PRO A 9 6.27 12.08 5.55
C PRO A 9 5.46 12.56 4.33
N ASP A 10 5.56 13.83 3.98
CA ASP A 10 4.81 14.40 2.85
C ASP A 10 5.27 13.81 1.51
N SER A 11 6.58 13.62 1.30
CA SER A 11 7.08 13.00 0.07
C SER A 11 6.68 11.53 -0.02
N ALA A 12 6.71 10.78 1.09
CA ALA A 12 6.30 9.38 1.11
C ALA A 12 4.79 9.23 0.81
N ILE A 13 3.95 10.12 1.35
CA ILE A 13 2.52 10.17 1.03
C ILE A 13 2.31 10.50 -0.45
N ALA A 14 3.01 11.51 -0.98
CA ALA A 14 2.86 11.94 -2.36
C ALA A 14 3.26 10.82 -3.35
N GLU A 15 4.39 10.15 -3.12
CA GLU A 15 4.83 9.02 -3.95
C GLU A 15 3.88 7.82 -3.86
N THR A 16 3.40 7.50 -2.66
CA THR A 16 2.44 6.39 -2.48
C THR A 16 1.10 6.70 -3.15
N ARG A 17 0.63 7.95 -3.08
CA ARG A 17 -0.59 8.40 -3.77
C ARG A 17 -0.42 8.31 -5.30
N ALA A 18 0.69 8.79 -5.83
CA ALA A 18 0.99 8.69 -7.27
C ALA A 18 1.06 7.23 -7.73
N TRP A 19 1.64 6.34 -6.92
CA TRP A 19 1.63 4.90 -7.18
C TRP A 19 0.21 4.31 -7.18
N VAL A 20 -0.63 4.65 -6.20
CA VAL A 20 -2.03 4.20 -6.19
C VAL A 20 -2.76 4.66 -7.45
N GLU A 21 -2.59 5.90 -7.87
CA GLU A 21 -3.29 6.49 -9.01
C GLU A 21 -2.77 5.92 -10.34
N ARG A 22 -1.45 5.85 -10.56
CA ARG A 22 -0.87 5.41 -11.83
C ARG A 22 -0.77 3.91 -11.99
N ALA A 23 -0.32 3.21 -10.94
CA ALA A 23 -0.13 1.76 -11.00
C ALA A 23 -1.42 1.02 -10.62
N VAL A 24 -1.89 1.19 -9.37
CA VAL A 24 -2.99 0.38 -8.86
C VAL A 24 -4.28 0.64 -9.62
N ILE A 25 -4.64 1.91 -9.83
CA ILE A 25 -5.85 2.31 -10.55
C ILE A 25 -5.59 2.35 -12.06
N GLY A 26 -4.49 2.96 -12.49
CA GLY A 26 -4.17 3.18 -13.90
C GLY A 26 -3.98 1.89 -14.69
N LEU A 27 -3.37 0.86 -14.11
CA LEU A 27 -3.24 -0.48 -14.69
C LEU A 27 -4.39 -1.42 -14.29
N ASN A 28 -5.36 -0.92 -13.52
CA ASN A 28 -6.48 -1.71 -12.99
C ASN A 28 -6.03 -2.96 -12.20
N LEU A 29 -4.93 -2.85 -11.43
CA LEU A 29 -4.45 -3.94 -10.59
C LEU A 29 -5.40 -4.23 -9.42
N CYS A 30 -6.16 -3.23 -8.97
CA CYS A 30 -7.23 -3.38 -8.00
C CYS A 30 -8.47 -2.59 -8.47
N PRO A 31 -9.50 -3.25 -9.00
CA PRO A 31 -10.70 -2.58 -9.50
C PRO A 31 -11.48 -1.84 -8.39
N PHE A 32 -11.19 -2.16 -7.13
CA PHE A 32 -11.87 -1.59 -5.96
C PHE A 32 -11.22 -0.30 -5.44
N ALA A 33 -9.98 -0.01 -5.85
CA ALA A 33 -9.20 1.12 -5.33
C ALA A 33 -9.74 2.49 -5.79
N LYS A 34 -10.32 2.57 -7.00
CA LYS A 34 -10.72 3.83 -7.62
C LYS A 34 -11.80 4.58 -6.83
N ALA A 35 -12.82 3.88 -6.35
CA ALA A 35 -13.95 4.51 -5.69
C ALA A 35 -13.57 5.18 -4.34
N PRO A 36 -12.86 4.52 -3.42
CA PRO A 36 -12.36 5.16 -2.20
C PRO A 36 -11.41 6.32 -2.49
N GLN A 37 -10.52 6.19 -3.48
CA GLN A 37 -9.56 7.24 -3.85
C GLN A 37 -10.29 8.51 -4.32
N VAL A 38 -11.23 8.40 -5.24
CA VAL A 38 -12.00 9.55 -5.77
C VAL A 38 -12.86 10.21 -4.69
N LYS A 39 -13.39 9.44 -3.73
CA LYS A 39 -14.18 9.93 -2.63
C LYS A 39 -13.37 10.54 -1.48
N GLY A 40 -12.04 10.48 -1.54
CA GLY A 40 -11.17 10.93 -0.45
C GLY A 40 -11.28 10.08 0.82
N GLN A 41 -11.62 8.81 0.68
CA GLN A 41 -11.83 7.85 1.79
C GLN A 41 -10.61 6.97 2.06
N VAL A 42 -9.50 7.17 1.34
CA VAL A 42 -8.22 6.50 1.58
C VAL A 42 -7.41 7.34 2.56
N ARG A 43 -7.10 6.79 3.73
CA ARG A 43 -6.20 7.40 4.70
C ARG A 43 -4.76 7.00 4.37
N TYR A 44 -3.92 7.97 4.07
CA TYR A 44 -2.47 7.82 3.94
C TYR A 44 -1.82 8.30 5.22
N VAL A 45 -1.03 7.47 5.87
CA VAL A 45 -0.32 7.81 7.10
C VAL A 45 1.09 7.24 7.07
N VAL A 46 2.07 8.03 7.49
CA VAL A 46 3.47 7.60 7.58
C VAL A 46 3.80 7.33 9.04
N SER A 47 4.35 6.14 9.28
CA SER A 47 4.99 5.81 10.55
C SER A 47 6.47 6.17 10.50
N GLU A 48 6.95 6.90 11.47
CA GLU A 48 8.37 7.21 11.66
C GLU A 48 9.09 6.14 12.51
N ALA A 49 8.43 5.01 12.76
CA ALA A 49 8.98 3.88 13.49
C ALA A 49 10.32 3.42 12.86
N ARG A 50 11.27 3.07 13.73
CA ARG A 50 12.60 2.60 13.34
C ARG A 50 12.89 1.17 13.80
N ASP A 51 11.93 0.56 14.49
CA ASP A 51 11.94 -0.84 14.92
C ASP A 51 10.55 -1.45 14.82
N ALA A 52 10.50 -2.79 14.87
CA ALA A 52 9.26 -3.54 14.72
C ALA A 52 8.24 -3.28 15.86
N GLY A 53 8.72 -3.04 17.08
CA GLY A 53 7.85 -2.76 18.22
C GLY A 53 7.13 -1.42 18.08
N ALA A 54 7.85 -0.37 17.67
CA ALA A 54 7.26 0.93 17.39
C ALA A 54 6.29 0.89 16.20
N LEU A 55 6.59 0.08 15.16
CA LEU A 55 5.68 -0.12 14.03
C LEU A 55 4.41 -0.86 14.47
N LEU A 56 4.55 -1.89 15.31
CA LEU A 56 3.39 -2.61 15.85
C LEU A 56 2.47 -1.69 16.64
N ALA A 57 3.02 -0.80 17.47
CA ALA A 57 2.23 0.20 18.18
C ALA A 57 1.47 1.13 17.22
N ALA A 58 2.14 1.64 16.17
CA ALA A 58 1.50 2.47 15.15
C ALA A 58 0.39 1.70 14.40
N LEU A 59 0.61 0.41 14.09
CA LEU A 59 -0.39 -0.45 13.47
C LEU A 59 -1.64 -0.60 14.37
N VAL A 60 -1.44 -0.88 15.66
CA VAL A 60 -2.53 -1.01 16.65
C VAL A 60 -3.37 0.27 16.71
N ASP A 61 -2.73 1.44 16.71
CA ASP A 61 -3.44 2.73 16.73
C ASP A 61 -4.25 2.95 15.45
N GLU A 62 -3.72 2.59 14.28
CA GLU A 62 -4.44 2.74 13.01
C GLU A 62 -5.55 1.69 12.83
N LEU A 63 -5.38 0.47 13.35
CA LEU A 63 -6.45 -0.55 13.40
C LEU A 63 -7.64 -0.07 14.23
N LYS A 64 -7.40 0.43 15.45
CA LYS A 64 -8.44 1.02 16.30
C LYS A 64 -9.12 2.20 15.63
N ARG A 65 -8.33 3.12 15.06
CA ARG A 65 -8.85 4.28 14.33
C ARG A 65 -9.75 3.86 13.17
N LEU A 66 -9.33 2.87 12.38
CA LEU A 66 -10.13 2.37 11.27
C LEU A 66 -11.45 1.76 11.80
N ALA A 67 -11.38 0.92 12.84
CA ALA A 67 -12.56 0.28 13.44
C ALA A 67 -13.59 1.31 13.96
N GLU A 68 -13.14 2.36 14.64
CA GLU A 68 -13.97 3.40 15.26
C GLU A 68 -14.50 4.44 14.26
N THR A 69 -13.87 4.57 13.08
CA THR A 69 -14.26 5.59 12.09
C THR A 69 -15.26 5.02 11.09
N PRO A 70 -16.37 5.71 10.80
CA PRO A 70 -17.31 5.25 9.77
C PRO A 70 -16.65 5.10 8.39
N ALA A 71 -17.02 4.06 7.63
CA ALA A 71 -16.49 3.78 6.28
C ALA A 71 -16.67 4.95 5.30
N GLY A 72 -17.75 5.74 5.47
CA GLY A 72 -17.98 6.96 4.68
C GLY A 72 -16.90 8.05 4.87
N ARG A 73 -16.11 7.98 5.94
CA ARG A 73 -14.97 8.88 6.20
C ARG A 73 -13.63 8.23 5.89
N ILE A 74 -13.39 7.02 6.40
CA ILE A 74 -12.18 6.24 6.12
C ILE A 74 -12.62 4.83 5.73
N GLU A 75 -12.53 4.53 4.47
CA GLU A 75 -12.82 3.20 3.92
C GLU A 75 -11.63 2.26 4.12
N THR A 76 -10.42 2.79 3.99
CA THR A 76 -9.17 2.02 4.07
C THR A 76 -8.01 2.90 4.51
N THR A 77 -6.97 2.28 5.10
CA THR A 77 -5.75 2.98 5.54
C THR A 77 -4.51 2.34 4.91
N LEU A 78 -3.63 3.16 4.36
CA LEU A 78 -2.27 2.80 3.94
C LEU A 78 -1.31 3.30 5.00
N LEU A 79 -0.79 2.40 5.85
CA LEU A 79 0.25 2.68 6.83
C LEU A 79 1.62 2.47 6.18
N ILE A 80 2.26 3.57 5.80
CA ILE A 80 3.54 3.63 5.10
C ILE A 80 4.64 3.71 6.14
N HIS A 81 5.67 2.85 6.07
CA HIS A 81 6.75 2.81 7.07
C HIS A 81 8.15 2.77 6.43
N PRO A 82 8.63 3.89 5.89
CA PRO A 82 9.83 3.94 5.07
C PRO A 82 11.14 3.71 5.83
N CYS A 83 11.12 3.74 7.17
CA CYS A 83 12.32 3.69 8.01
C CYS A 83 12.54 2.35 8.72
N VAL A 84 11.66 1.37 8.52
CA VAL A 84 11.71 0.06 9.19
C VAL A 84 11.23 -1.04 8.24
N LEU A 85 11.77 -2.26 8.42
CA LEU A 85 11.45 -3.44 7.61
C LEU A 85 11.70 -3.20 6.11
N GLY A 86 12.86 -2.63 5.77
CA GLY A 86 13.30 -2.44 4.39
C GLY A 86 13.74 -3.75 3.71
N ASP A 87 14.10 -4.78 4.47
CA ASP A 87 14.29 -6.14 3.97
C ASP A 87 12.93 -6.84 3.84
N PHE A 88 12.73 -7.55 2.73
CA PHE A 88 11.44 -8.18 2.45
C PHE A 88 11.16 -9.39 3.35
N LEU A 89 12.17 -10.14 3.77
CA LEU A 89 11.96 -11.29 4.65
C LEU A 89 11.61 -10.85 6.07
N ASP A 90 12.33 -9.85 6.58
CA ASP A 90 12.00 -9.23 7.88
C ASP A 90 10.58 -8.65 7.88
N PHE A 91 10.17 -8.03 6.76
CA PHE A 91 8.81 -7.53 6.57
C PHE A 91 7.79 -8.66 6.54
N ASN A 92 8.08 -9.74 5.84
CA ASN A 92 7.19 -10.90 5.76
C ASN A 92 7.01 -11.57 7.14
N ASP A 93 8.08 -11.69 7.93
CA ASP A 93 8.01 -12.23 9.28
C ASP A 93 7.20 -11.33 10.23
N PHE A 94 7.20 -10.01 9.99
CA PHE A 94 6.38 -9.07 10.75
C PHE A 94 4.87 -9.25 10.48
N LEU A 95 4.45 -9.81 9.36
CA LEU A 95 3.03 -9.99 9.03
C LEU A 95 2.31 -10.89 10.04
N ASP A 96 3.00 -11.88 10.63
CA ASP A 96 2.44 -12.71 11.70
C ASP A 96 2.09 -11.87 12.94
N LEU A 97 2.93 -10.88 13.27
CA LEU A 97 2.64 -9.94 14.37
C LEU A 97 1.47 -9.00 14.02
N ALA A 98 1.37 -8.59 12.75
CA ALA A 98 0.26 -7.76 12.28
C ALA A 98 -1.07 -8.51 12.34
N GLU A 99 -1.11 -9.77 11.93
CA GLU A 99 -2.30 -10.64 12.01
C GLU A 99 -2.69 -10.91 13.47
N ASN A 100 -1.72 -11.21 14.33
CA ASN A 100 -1.96 -11.39 15.76
C ASN A 100 -2.56 -10.13 16.40
N ALA A 101 -2.11 -8.93 16.00
CA ALA A 101 -2.68 -7.68 16.51
C ALA A 101 -4.16 -7.51 16.12
N VAL A 102 -4.56 -7.92 14.93
CA VAL A 102 -5.97 -7.94 14.52
C VAL A 102 -6.80 -8.84 15.42
N VAL A 103 -6.30 -10.05 15.70
CA VAL A 103 -6.97 -11.03 16.59
C VAL A 103 -7.04 -10.52 18.03
N GLU A 104 -5.95 -10.00 18.59
CA GLU A 104 -5.90 -9.47 19.96
C GLU A 104 -6.83 -8.27 20.18
N LEU A 105 -7.08 -7.50 19.14
CA LEU A 105 -8.03 -6.38 19.14
C LEU A 105 -9.48 -6.80 18.88
N GLU A 106 -9.75 -8.08 18.73
CA GLU A 106 -11.08 -8.62 18.37
C GLU A 106 -11.63 -8.04 17.05
N LEU A 107 -10.73 -7.75 16.09
CA LEU A 107 -11.06 -7.19 14.77
C LEU A 107 -11.05 -8.24 13.66
N ASP A 108 -10.82 -9.50 13.98
CA ASP A 108 -10.92 -10.63 13.06
C ASP A 108 -12.33 -10.70 12.45
N GLY A 109 -12.42 -10.88 11.14
CA GLY A 109 -13.69 -10.78 10.40
C GLY A 109 -14.22 -9.36 10.18
N MET A 110 -13.54 -8.33 10.69
CA MET A 110 -13.87 -6.92 10.47
C MET A 110 -12.83 -6.17 9.65
N ILE A 111 -11.54 -6.41 9.93
CA ILE A 111 -10.41 -5.77 9.26
C ILE A 111 -9.38 -6.84 8.93
N GLN A 112 -8.85 -6.76 7.72
CA GLN A 112 -7.67 -7.55 7.32
C GLN A 112 -6.50 -6.63 6.96
N VAL A 113 -5.28 -7.16 7.05
CA VAL A 113 -4.05 -6.48 6.66
C VAL A 113 -3.52 -7.10 5.38
N ALA A 114 -3.45 -6.32 4.31
CA ALA A 114 -2.72 -6.68 3.10
C ALA A 114 -1.34 -6.02 3.11
N SER A 115 -0.40 -6.59 2.37
CA SER A 115 1.01 -6.18 2.42
C SER A 115 1.53 -5.75 1.06
N PHE A 116 2.29 -4.63 1.04
CA PHE A 116 3.01 -4.14 -0.11
C PHE A 116 4.44 -3.80 0.28
N HIS A 117 5.41 -4.10 -0.59
CA HIS A 117 6.81 -3.86 -0.31
C HIS A 117 7.58 -3.54 -1.60
N PRO A 118 8.61 -2.66 -1.60
CA PRO A 118 9.40 -2.37 -2.80
C PRO A 118 10.01 -3.61 -3.45
N HIS A 119 10.39 -4.59 -2.64
CA HIS A 119 10.99 -5.87 -3.06
C HIS A 119 10.05 -7.07 -2.90
N TYR A 120 8.73 -6.82 -2.98
CA TYR A 120 7.75 -7.91 -2.86
C TYR A 120 8.03 -9.04 -3.84
N ARG A 121 7.91 -10.27 -3.35
CA ARG A 121 8.09 -11.49 -4.13
C ARG A 121 7.08 -12.55 -3.73
N PHE A 122 6.33 -13.05 -4.70
CA PHE A 122 5.44 -14.17 -4.47
C PHE A 122 6.22 -15.46 -4.24
N ALA A 123 5.68 -16.36 -3.41
CA ALA A 123 6.26 -17.68 -3.20
C ALA A 123 6.47 -18.42 -4.54
N GLY A 124 7.66 -18.93 -4.75
CA GLY A 124 8.01 -19.65 -5.98
C GLY A 124 8.27 -18.78 -7.21
N SER A 125 8.14 -17.45 -7.15
CA SER A 125 8.50 -16.55 -8.25
C SER A 125 10.00 -16.20 -8.21
N ALA A 126 10.57 -15.89 -9.38
CA ALA A 126 11.90 -15.28 -9.45
C ALA A 126 11.87 -13.84 -8.94
N GLU A 127 12.98 -13.36 -8.38
CA GLU A 127 13.05 -12.00 -7.84
C GLU A 127 12.80 -10.93 -8.91
N ASP A 128 13.26 -11.15 -10.13
CA ASP A 128 13.13 -10.27 -11.29
C ASP A 128 11.81 -10.46 -12.07
N ASP A 129 10.93 -11.39 -11.66
CA ASP A 129 9.62 -11.55 -12.32
C ASP A 129 8.80 -10.27 -12.12
N VAL A 130 8.46 -9.64 -13.25
CA VAL A 130 7.66 -8.41 -13.26
C VAL A 130 6.27 -8.60 -12.65
N ALA A 131 5.74 -9.82 -12.60
CA ALA A 131 4.47 -10.15 -11.96
C ALA A 131 4.47 -9.81 -10.45
N ASN A 132 5.63 -9.83 -9.79
CA ASN A 132 5.79 -9.39 -8.41
C ASN A 132 5.38 -7.92 -8.19
N ALA A 133 5.41 -7.11 -9.26
CA ALA A 133 5.01 -5.72 -9.21
C ALA A 133 3.54 -5.49 -8.86
N THR A 134 2.71 -6.54 -8.90
CA THR A 134 1.33 -6.51 -8.38
C THR A 134 1.28 -5.98 -6.93
N ASN A 135 2.26 -6.38 -6.09
CA ASN A 135 2.33 -5.98 -4.69
C ASN A 135 3.58 -5.11 -4.38
N ARG A 136 4.25 -4.56 -5.41
CA ARG A 136 5.36 -3.64 -5.20
C ARG A 136 4.89 -2.21 -5.08
N SER A 137 5.17 -1.61 -3.92
CA SER A 137 4.90 -0.20 -3.57
C SER A 137 6.19 0.61 -3.49
N PRO A 138 6.15 1.95 -3.46
CA PRO A 138 7.35 2.78 -3.26
C PRO A 138 8.06 2.52 -1.93
N TYR A 139 7.31 2.24 -0.89
CA TYR A 139 7.80 1.98 0.48
C TYR A 139 7.09 0.77 1.07
N PRO A 140 7.68 0.08 2.07
CA PRO A 140 6.97 -0.94 2.83
C PRO A 140 5.68 -0.34 3.39
N THR A 141 4.56 -1.04 3.18
CA THR A 141 3.22 -0.51 3.47
C THR A 141 2.30 -1.63 3.94
N LEU A 142 1.65 -1.42 5.06
CA LEU A 142 0.55 -2.23 5.55
C LEU A 142 -0.77 -1.58 5.13
N HIS A 143 -1.61 -2.33 4.46
CA HIS A 143 -2.89 -1.86 3.93
C HIS A 143 -4.03 -2.44 4.76
N LEU A 144 -4.69 -1.61 5.54
CA LEU A 144 -5.80 -1.99 6.42
C LEU A 144 -7.10 -1.89 5.64
N LEU A 145 -7.82 -2.99 5.53
CA LEU A 145 -9.01 -3.15 4.70
C LEU A 145 -10.20 -3.61 5.55
N ARG A 146 -11.37 -3.01 5.34
CA ARG A 146 -12.61 -3.52 5.92
C ARG A 146 -13.08 -4.75 5.16
N GLU A 147 -13.30 -5.86 5.85
CA GLU A 147 -13.75 -7.09 5.20
C GLU A 147 -15.13 -6.93 4.56
N GLU A 148 -16.05 -6.21 5.20
CA GLU A 148 -17.36 -5.90 4.62
C GLU A 148 -17.25 -5.20 3.26
N SER A 149 -16.27 -4.30 3.10
CA SER A 149 -16.04 -3.57 1.86
C SER A 149 -15.50 -4.49 0.77
N ILE A 150 -14.61 -5.42 1.14
CA ILE A 150 -14.10 -6.44 0.22
C ILE A 150 -15.23 -7.35 -0.23
N VAL A 151 -16.05 -7.85 0.70
CA VAL A 151 -17.19 -8.72 0.37
C VAL A 151 -18.15 -8.02 -0.60
N ARG A 152 -18.49 -6.75 -0.34
CA ARG A 152 -19.33 -5.95 -1.26
C ARG A 152 -18.68 -5.79 -2.63
N ALA A 153 -17.38 -5.53 -2.65
CA ALA A 153 -16.63 -5.32 -3.88
C ALA A 153 -16.55 -6.60 -4.72
N VAL A 154 -16.24 -7.73 -4.09
CA VAL A 154 -16.19 -9.05 -4.73
C VAL A 154 -17.59 -9.43 -5.26
N ALA A 155 -18.66 -9.22 -4.49
CA ALA A 155 -20.01 -9.49 -4.93
C ALA A 155 -20.44 -8.64 -6.15
N ALA A 156 -19.90 -7.43 -6.28
CA ALA A 156 -20.17 -6.55 -7.42
C ALA A 156 -19.29 -6.86 -8.65
N PHE A 157 -18.29 -7.71 -8.52
CA PHE A 157 -17.32 -8.01 -9.57
C PHE A 157 -17.30 -9.54 -9.84
N PRO A 158 -18.07 -10.04 -10.82
CA PRO A 158 -18.27 -11.49 -11.05
C PRO A 158 -17.00 -12.28 -11.37
N GLN A 159 -15.88 -11.61 -11.65
CA GLN A 159 -14.60 -12.21 -12.02
C GLN A 159 -13.48 -11.88 -11.01
N ALA A 160 -13.84 -11.67 -9.75
CA ALA A 160 -12.85 -11.32 -8.71
C ALA A 160 -11.71 -12.35 -8.61
N GLU A 161 -12.00 -13.63 -8.83
CA GLU A 161 -11.02 -14.72 -8.85
C GLU A 161 -9.96 -14.58 -9.98
N ALA A 162 -10.32 -13.92 -11.09
CA ALA A 162 -9.43 -13.69 -12.22
C ALA A 162 -8.53 -12.46 -12.07
N ILE A 163 -8.69 -11.65 -11.00
CA ILE A 163 -7.92 -10.42 -10.82
C ILE A 163 -6.43 -10.70 -10.79
N PHE A 164 -5.99 -11.73 -10.08
CA PHE A 164 -4.58 -12.08 -10.00
C PHE A 164 -3.98 -12.43 -11.38
N GLU A 165 -4.67 -13.26 -12.15
CA GLU A 165 -4.22 -13.66 -13.49
C GLU A 165 -4.20 -12.46 -14.45
N ALA A 166 -5.20 -11.58 -14.35
CA ALA A 166 -5.27 -10.35 -15.13
C ALA A 166 -4.12 -9.40 -14.78
N ASN A 167 -3.77 -9.28 -13.50
CA ASN A 167 -2.63 -8.48 -13.05
C ASN A 167 -1.31 -9.02 -13.61
N VAL A 168 -1.10 -10.34 -13.53
CA VAL A 168 0.10 -10.99 -14.10
C VAL A 168 0.19 -10.73 -15.59
N ALA A 169 -0.90 -10.88 -16.33
CA ALA A 169 -0.95 -10.62 -17.77
C ALA A 169 -0.64 -9.15 -18.09
N THR A 170 -1.25 -8.22 -17.37
CA THR A 170 -1.03 -6.77 -17.52
C THR A 170 0.42 -6.40 -17.28
N LEU A 171 1.04 -6.89 -16.20
CA LEU A 171 2.42 -6.58 -15.86
C LEU A 171 3.41 -7.22 -16.82
N ARG A 172 3.15 -8.44 -17.30
CA ARG A 172 3.97 -9.09 -18.33
C ARG A 172 3.89 -8.34 -19.67
N GLN A 173 2.72 -7.83 -20.03
CA GLN A 173 2.57 -7.00 -21.23
C GLN A 173 3.29 -5.66 -21.08
N LEU A 174 3.26 -5.03 -19.90
CA LEU A 174 3.98 -3.81 -19.59
C LEU A 174 5.51 -4.01 -19.64
N GLY A 175 5.96 -5.16 -19.13
CA GLY A 175 7.36 -5.54 -19.04
C GLY A 175 8.14 -4.75 -17.98
N THR A 176 9.37 -5.18 -17.74
CA THR A 176 10.26 -4.58 -16.72
C THR A 176 10.59 -3.11 -17.04
N GLU A 177 10.82 -2.78 -18.31
CA GLU A 177 11.10 -1.40 -18.73
C GLU A 177 9.89 -0.48 -18.55
N GLY A 178 8.69 -0.96 -18.90
CA GLY A 178 7.44 -0.23 -18.69
C GLY A 178 7.16 0.01 -17.22
N TRP A 179 7.38 -1.00 -16.37
CA TRP A 179 7.27 -0.84 -14.92
C TRP A 179 8.25 0.20 -14.37
N ALA A 180 9.51 0.14 -14.77
CA ALA A 180 10.53 1.12 -14.36
C ALA A 180 10.18 2.55 -14.82
N ALA A 181 9.62 2.70 -16.02
CA ALA A 181 9.15 4.00 -16.53
C ALA A 181 7.98 4.54 -15.68
N LEU A 182 7.01 3.68 -15.34
CA LEU A 182 5.87 4.05 -14.50
C LEU A 182 6.32 4.49 -13.10
N GLN A 183 7.27 3.77 -12.50
CA GLN A 183 7.85 4.17 -11.21
C GLN A 183 8.54 5.54 -11.26
N ARG A 184 9.25 5.86 -12.36
CA ARG A 184 9.83 7.20 -12.55
C ARG A 184 8.74 8.28 -12.62
N GLN A 185 7.68 8.04 -13.38
CA GLN A 185 6.53 8.96 -13.46
C GLN A 185 5.86 9.20 -12.11
N CYS A 186 5.71 8.16 -11.27
CA CYS A 186 5.18 8.32 -9.92
C CYS A 186 6.05 9.27 -9.07
N ARG A 187 7.39 9.16 -9.15
CA ARG A 187 8.31 10.06 -8.45
C ARG A 187 8.26 11.49 -8.97
N GLU A 188 8.15 11.67 -10.30
CA GLU A 188 8.02 12.99 -10.92
C GLU A 188 6.75 13.70 -10.49
N ASP A 189 5.60 13.00 -10.48
CA ASP A 189 4.33 13.55 -10.01
C ASP A 189 4.39 13.95 -8.53
N ALA A 190 4.97 13.09 -7.69
CA ALA A 190 5.13 13.37 -6.28
C ALA A 190 5.97 14.62 -6.04
N SER A 191 7.07 14.79 -6.78
CA SER A 191 7.94 15.97 -6.69
C SER A 191 7.20 17.26 -7.06
N THR A 192 6.36 17.20 -8.09
CA THR A 192 5.57 18.34 -8.56
C THR A 192 4.49 18.72 -7.53
N ALA A 193 3.82 17.72 -6.95
CA ALA A 193 2.80 17.94 -5.93
C ALA A 193 3.37 18.59 -4.66
N THR A 194 4.54 18.15 -4.20
CA THR A 194 5.21 18.68 -3.01
C THR A 194 5.67 20.15 -3.21
N THR A 195 6.12 20.50 -4.42
CA THR A 195 6.54 21.87 -4.74
C THR A 195 5.36 22.85 -4.76
N SER A 196 4.18 22.40 -5.18
CA SER A 196 2.98 23.26 -5.25
C SER A 196 2.43 23.63 -3.88
N VAL A 197 2.66 22.83 -2.84
CA VAL A 197 2.20 23.09 -1.47
C VAL A 197 3.07 24.15 -0.77
N HIS A 198 4.35 24.29 -1.12
CA HIS A 198 5.29 25.22 -0.49
C HIS A 198 5.45 26.56 -1.24
N GLY A 199 4.82 26.72 -2.39
CA GLY A 199 4.90 27.92 -3.24
C GLY A 199 3.73 28.90 -3.09
N GLY A 200 2.86 28.73 -2.11
CA GLY A 200 1.64 29.52 -1.90
C GLY A 200 1.65 30.35 -0.62
N GLU A 201 2.79 30.94 -0.22
CA GLU A 201 2.85 32.02 0.80
C GLU A 201 3.17 33.36 0.16
#